data_9cacc17c8b1cb1919c5515e02ab72f4e
#
_entry.id   9cacc17c8b1cb1919c5515e02ab72f4e
#
_cell.length_a   1.000
_cell.length_b   1.000
_cell.length_c   1.000
_cell.angle_alpha   90.00
_cell.angle_beta   90.00
_cell.angle_gamma   90.00
#
_symmetry.space_group_name_H-M   'P 1'
#
loop_
_entity.id
_entity.type
_entity.pdbx_description
1 polymer ?
#
loop_
_entity_poly.entity_id
_entity_poly.type
_entity_poly.pdbx_seq_one_letter_code
_entity_poly.pdbx_strand_id
1 'polypeptide(L)'
;MKRITLLIAMMAMCMLSIHAKSYPFDMAHSYEVQIVRVAQQGSKFLKAWGTAGSPDKAIDRAMQDAVAACIFTGVEGNEIAGKIPALVPDKDAYEQHKQFFDTFFKKGEFLQYVKKCQHWLPYWREQH
;
A
#
# COMPACT_ATOMS: atom_id res chain seq x y z
N MET A 1 46.50 -8.47 17.79
CA MET A 1 45.50 -9.31 17.10
C MET A 1 44.10 -9.32 17.75
N LYS A 2 44.01 -9.31 19.08
CA LYS A 2 42.67 -9.27 19.76
C LYS A 2 41.85 -8.01 19.48
N ARG A 3 42.48 -6.89 19.20
CA ARG A 3 41.77 -5.62 18.89
C ARG A 3 41.18 -5.59 17.49
N ILE A 4 41.76 -6.33 16.54
CA ILE A 4 41.26 -6.38 15.15
C ILE A 4 40.08 -7.32 15.04
N THR A 5 40.07 -8.43 15.79
CA THR A 5 38.92 -9.33 15.86
C THR A 5 37.72 -8.69 16.50
N LEU A 6 37.90 -7.80 17.49
CA LEU A 6 36.83 -7.06 18.14
C LEU A 6 36.20 -6.02 17.21
N LEU A 7 37.01 -5.36 16.38
CA LEU A 7 36.56 -4.42 15.36
C LEU A 7 35.76 -5.11 14.25
N ILE A 8 36.19 -6.28 13.80
CA ILE A 8 35.47 -7.07 12.78
C ILE A 8 34.13 -7.57 13.33
N ALA A 9 34.10 -8.03 14.59
CA ALA A 9 32.86 -8.45 15.23
C ALA A 9 31.87 -7.30 15.41
N MET A 10 32.34 -6.09 15.71
CA MET A 10 31.52 -4.90 15.87
C MET A 10 30.99 -4.40 14.52
N MET A 11 31.76 -4.55 13.45
CA MET A 11 31.34 -4.21 12.09
C MET A 11 30.32 -5.21 11.53
N ALA A 12 30.44 -6.49 11.90
CA ALA A 12 29.46 -7.53 11.54
C ALA A 12 28.09 -7.35 12.22
N MET A 13 28.07 -6.77 13.43
CA MET A 13 26.83 -6.46 14.15
C MET A 13 26.04 -5.29 13.55
N CYS A 14 26.67 -4.39 12.82
CA CYS A 14 26.00 -3.28 12.15
C CYS A 14 25.26 -3.68 10.86
N MET A 15 25.44 -4.89 10.35
CA MET A 15 24.82 -5.37 9.12
C MET A 15 23.42 -6.01 9.34
N LEU A 16 22.89 -6.04 10.55
CA LEU A 16 21.74 -6.86 10.92
C LEU A 16 20.44 -6.09 11.14
N SER A 17 20.24 -4.92 10.54
CA SER A 17 19.00 -4.19 10.80
C SER A 17 18.42 -3.44 9.61
N ILE A 18 18.53 -3.96 8.40
CA ILE A 18 17.62 -3.53 7.34
C ILE A 18 16.44 -4.50 7.34
N HIS A 19 15.55 -4.33 8.31
CA HIS A 19 14.22 -4.94 8.22
C HIS A 19 13.46 -4.18 7.14
N ALA A 20 13.55 -4.64 5.90
CA ALA A 20 12.68 -4.17 4.84
C ALA A 20 11.24 -4.41 5.31
N LYS A 21 10.46 -3.34 5.44
CA LYS A 21 9.04 -3.43 5.76
C LYS A 21 8.37 -4.25 4.65
N SER A 22 7.85 -5.42 4.98
CA SER A 22 7.17 -6.28 4.02
C SER A 22 5.66 -6.03 4.13
N TYR A 23 5.04 -5.74 3.00
CA TYR A 23 3.59 -5.60 2.90
C TYR A 23 3.01 -6.88 2.30
N PRO A 24 2.04 -7.51 2.97
CA PRO A 24 1.34 -8.63 2.37
C PRO A 24 0.51 -8.14 1.19
N PHE A 25 0.70 -8.76 0.02
CA PHE A 25 -0.06 -8.45 -1.18
C PHE A 25 -0.74 -9.72 -1.71
N ASP A 26 -2.02 -9.61 -2.00
CA ASP A 26 -2.84 -10.69 -2.53
C ASP A 26 -3.75 -10.16 -3.65
N MET A 27 -3.52 -10.63 -4.87
CA MET A 27 -4.33 -10.29 -6.04
C MET A 27 -5.77 -10.82 -5.98
N ALA A 28 -5.99 -11.90 -5.23
CA ALA A 28 -7.32 -12.47 -5.06
C ALA A 28 -8.20 -11.67 -4.08
N HIS A 29 -7.60 -10.72 -3.36
CA HIS A 29 -8.32 -9.88 -2.41
C HIS A 29 -9.29 -8.93 -3.11
N SER A 30 -10.52 -8.88 -2.63
CA SER A 30 -11.52 -7.91 -3.09
C SER A 30 -11.25 -6.54 -2.47
N TYR A 31 -11.11 -5.53 -3.30
CA TYR A 31 -10.83 -4.17 -2.85
C TYR A 31 -12.12 -3.42 -2.54
N GLU A 32 -12.27 -2.95 -1.32
CA GLU A 32 -13.34 -2.03 -0.93
C GLU A 32 -12.84 -0.59 -1.04
N VAL A 33 -13.05 0.02 -2.20
CA VAL A 33 -12.59 1.37 -2.52
C VAL A 33 -13.72 2.17 -3.16
N GLN A 34 -13.92 3.39 -2.68
CA GLN A 34 -14.93 4.32 -3.20
C GLN A 34 -14.32 5.68 -3.53
N ILE A 35 -14.82 6.34 -4.58
CA ILE A 35 -14.44 7.71 -4.90
C ILE A 35 -15.17 8.65 -3.95
N VAL A 36 -14.41 9.54 -3.30
CA VAL A 36 -14.96 10.64 -2.49
C VAL A 36 -15.09 11.90 -3.32
N ARG A 37 -14.03 12.28 -4.01
CA ARG A 37 -13.99 13.45 -4.90
C ARG A 37 -12.78 13.40 -5.83
N VAL A 38 -12.85 14.17 -6.89
CA VAL A 38 -11.70 14.45 -7.76
C VAL A 38 -11.10 15.79 -7.35
N ALA A 39 -9.80 15.82 -7.09
CA ALA A 39 -9.07 17.03 -6.81
C ALA A 39 -8.46 17.62 -8.09
N GLN A 40 -7.91 18.81 -7.96
CA GLN A 40 -7.13 19.43 -9.03
C GLN A 40 -5.86 18.61 -9.32
N GLN A 41 -5.29 18.78 -10.50
CA GLN A 41 -4.04 18.14 -10.94
C GLN A 41 -4.09 16.60 -11.02
N GLY A 42 -5.28 16.02 -11.30
CA GLY A 42 -5.40 14.59 -11.51
C GLY A 42 -5.40 13.73 -10.23
N SER A 43 -5.25 14.34 -9.06
CA SER A 43 -5.36 13.61 -7.79
C SER A 43 -6.78 13.14 -7.54
N LYS A 44 -6.93 11.98 -6.92
CA LYS A 44 -8.21 11.39 -6.54
C LYS A 44 -8.28 11.22 -5.04
N PHE A 45 -9.40 11.57 -4.43
CA PHE A 45 -9.68 11.26 -3.04
C PHE A 45 -10.52 10.00 -2.98
N LEU A 46 -9.95 8.97 -2.37
CA LEU A 46 -10.56 7.66 -2.23
C LEU A 46 -10.80 7.35 -0.76
N LYS A 47 -11.86 6.63 -0.49
CA LYS A 47 -12.11 5.98 0.80
C LYS A 47 -11.87 4.49 0.61
N ALA A 48 -10.99 3.92 1.40
CA ALA A 48 -10.67 2.51 1.37
C ALA A 48 -10.74 1.93 2.78
N TRP A 49 -11.10 0.65 2.86
CA TRP A 49 -11.16 -0.10 4.12
C TRP A 49 -10.06 -1.15 4.14
N GLY A 50 -9.41 -1.29 5.27
CA GLY A 50 -8.39 -2.30 5.49
C GLY A 50 -8.63 -3.00 6.83
N THR A 51 -8.39 -4.30 6.85
CA THR A 51 -8.47 -5.12 8.05
C THR A 51 -7.13 -5.78 8.30
N ALA A 52 -6.63 -5.66 9.52
CA ALA A 52 -5.38 -6.29 9.95
C ALA A 52 -5.33 -6.40 11.48
N GLY A 53 -4.30 -7.06 12.00
CA GLY A 53 -4.12 -7.30 13.43
C GLY A 53 -3.78 -6.07 14.28
N SER A 54 -3.54 -4.90 13.65
CA SER A 54 -3.32 -3.62 14.35
C SER A 54 -3.80 -2.46 13.50
N PRO A 55 -4.13 -1.29 14.10
CA PRO A 55 -4.59 -0.11 13.37
C PRO A 55 -3.61 0.35 12.28
N ASP A 56 -2.31 0.39 12.57
CA ASP A 56 -1.30 0.82 11.61
C ASP A 56 -1.22 -0.13 10.41
N LYS A 57 -1.25 -1.43 10.65
CA LYS A 57 -1.29 -2.44 9.58
C LYS A 57 -2.58 -2.37 8.77
N ALA A 58 -3.70 -2.07 9.40
CA ALA A 58 -4.98 -1.90 8.71
C ALA A 58 -4.96 -0.67 7.79
N ILE A 59 -4.34 0.43 8.23
CA ILE A 59 -4.15 1.63 7.42
C ILE A 59 -3.23 1.33 6.23
N ASP A 60 -2.09 0.69 6.45
CA ASP A 60 -1.18 0.28 5.39
C ASP A 60 -1.89 -0.61 4.35
N ARG A 61 -2.73 -1.54 4.82
CA ARG A 61 -3.55 -2.39 3.95
C ARG A 61 -4.56 -1.59 3.14
N ALA A 62 -5.27 -0.66 3.75
CA ALA A 62 -6.23 0.18 3.05
C ALA A 62 -5.56 1.04 1.95
N MET A 63 -4.39 1.60 2.24
CA MET A 63 -3.61 2.35 1.26
C MET A 63 -3.12 1.47 0.11
N GLN A 64 -2.66 0.27 0.40
CA GLN A 64 -2.26 -0.72 -0.60
C GLN A 64 -3.44 -1.10 -1.50
N ASP A 65 -4.60 -1.39 -0.92
CA ASP A 65 -5.80 -1.78 -1.64
C ASP A 65 -6.31 -0.64 -2.55
N ALA A 66 -6.23 0.61 -2.09
CA ALA A 66 -6.58 1.76 -2.91
C ALA A 66 -5.68 1.89 -4.15
N VAL A 67 -4.38 1.72 -3.99
CA VAL A 67 -3.44 1.76 -5.13
C VAL A 67 -3.66 0.56 -6.05
N ALA A 68 -3.81 -0.64 -5.51
CA ALA A 68 -4.06 -1.85 -6.29
C ALA A 68 -5.37 -1.77 -7.08
N ALA A 69 -6.43 -1.23 -6.50
CA ALA A 69 -7.68 -1.00 -7.21
C ALA A 69 -7.51 -0.05 -8.39
N CYS A 70 -6.79 1.05 -8.23
CA CYS A 70 -6.50 1.97 -9.33
C CYS A 70 -5.67 1.33 -10.46
N ILE A 71 -4.79 0.40 -10.11
CA ILE A 71 -3.94 -0.27 -11.11
C ILE A 71 -4.73 -1.34 -11.87
N PHE A 72 -5.38 -2.25 -11.17
CA PHE A 72 -5.88 -3.51 -11.75
C PHE A 72 -7.36 -3.53 -12.06
N THR A 73 -8.21 -2.91 -11.24
CA THR A 73 -9.67 -3.02 -11.37
C THR A 73 -10.34 -1.71 -11.75
N GLY A 74 -9.69 -0.59 -11.51
CA GLY A 74 -10.36 0.70 -11.50
C GLY A 74 -11.26 0.88 -10.27
N VAL A 75 -11.89 2.03 -10.16
CA VAL A 75 -12.83 2.35 -9.08
C VAL A 75 -14.14 2.80 -9.69
N GLU A 76 -15.26 2.19 -9.26
CA GLU A 76 -16.57 2.54 -9.76
C GLU A 76 -16.93 4.00 -9.42
N GLY A 77 -17.57 4.66 -10.39
CA GLY A 77 -18.06 6.02 -10.23
C GLY A 77 -19.30 6.09 -9.31
N ASN A 78 -19.60 7.29 -8.88
CA ASN A 78 -20.79 7.62 -8.11
C ASN A 78 -21.41 8.93 -8.62
N GLU A 79 -22.41 9.46 -7.93
CA GLU A 79 -23.09 10.72 -8.30
C GLU A 79 -22.16 11.94 -8.30
N ILE A 80 -21.03 11.87 -7.59
CA ILE A 80 -20.08 12.97 -7.41
C ILE A 80 -18.98 12.94 -8.46
N ALA A 81 -18.53 11.74 -8.83
CA ALA A 81 -17.38 11.56 -9.73
C ALA A 81 -17.56 10.34 -10.64
N GLY A 82 -17.10 10.46 -11.86
CA GLY A 82 -17.09 9.37 -12.83
C GLY A 82 -16.14 8.24 -12.43
N LYS A 83 -16.33 7.10 -13.08
CA LYS A 83 -15.47 5.91 -12.92
C LYS A 83 -14.00 6.24 -13.17
N ILE A 84 -13.13 5.69 -12.34
CA ILE A 84 -11.68 5.65 -12.59
C ILE A 84 -11.36 4.34 -13.31
N PRO A 85 -10.95 4.37 -14.58
CA PRO A 85 -10.58 3.14 -15.28
C PRO A 85 -9.29 2.56 -14.71
N ALA A 86 -9.13 1.24 -14.81
CA ALA A 86 -7.88 0.58 -14.43
C ALA A 86 -6.71 1.09 -15.29
N LEU A 87 -5.58 1.35 -14.66
CA LEU A 87 -4.35 1.73 -15.36
C LEU A 87 -3.81 0.59 -16.23
N VAL A 88 -3.98 -0.64 -15.76
CA VAL A 88 -3.55 -1.87 -16.42
C VAL A 88 -4.78 -2.76 -16.60
N PRO A 89 -5.52 -2.64 -17.70
CA PRO A 89 -6.77 -3.37 -17.91
C PRO A 89 -6.56 -4.85 -18.26
N ASP A 90 -5.36 -5.25 -18.62
CA ASP A 90 -5.02 -6.64 -18.92
C ASP A 90 -5.07 -7.50 -17.66
N LYS A 91 -5.92 -8.52 -17.66
CA LYS A 91 -6.11 -9.42 -16.52
C LYS A 91 -4.87 -10.25 -16.19
N ASP A 92 -4.03 -10.50 -17.18
CA ASP A 92 -2.82 -11.32 -17.04
C ASP A 92 -1.58 -10.48 -16.69
N ALA A 93 -1.70 -9.16 -16.65
CA ALA A 93 -0.57 -8.25 -16.44
C ALA A 93 0.17 -8.52 -15.13
N TYR A 94 -0.56 -8.84 -14.05
CA TYR A 94 0.08 -9.18 -12.79
C TYR A 94 0.97 -10.42 -12.91
N GLU A 95 0.48 -11.48 -13.53
CA GLU A 95 1.25 -12.72 -13.70
C GLU A 95 2.44 -12.53 -14.64
N GLN A 96 2.28 -11.75 -15.71
CA GLN A 96 3.35 -11.44 -16.65
C GLN A 96 4.47 -10.60 -16.02
N HIS A 97 4.12 -9.73 -15.06
CA HIS A 97 5.04 -8.82 -14.38
C HIS A 97 5.08 -9.04 -12.87
N LYS A 98 4.87 -10.27 -12.43
CA LYS A 98 4.73 -10.65 -11.03
C LYS A 98 5.87 -10.13 -10.16
N GLN A 99 7.11 -10.27 -10.59
CA GLN A 99 8.27 -9.81 -9.84
C GLN A 99 8.25 -8.29 -9.60
N PHE A 100 7.84 -7.53 -10.60
CA PHE A 100 7.72 -6.08 -10.49
C PHE A 100 6.64 -5.70 -9.47
N PHE A 101 5.43 -6.24 -9.61
CA PHE A 101 4.32 -5.90 -8.71
C PHE A 101 4.54 -6.40 -7.29
N ASP A 102 5.09 -7.59 -7.11
CA ASP A 102 5.45 -8.10 -5.78
C ASP A 102 6.47 -7.18 -5.10
N THR A 103 7.49 -6.73 -5.82
CA THR A 103 8.46 -5.77 -5.30
C THR A 103 7.79 -4.44 -4.96
N PHE A 104 6.99 -3.91 -5.86
CA PHE A 104 6.28 -2.65 -5.70
C PHE A 104 5.37 -2.63 -4.45
N PHE A 105 4.61 -3.68 -4.23
CA PHE A 105 3.72 -3.77 -3.07
C PHE A 105 4.43 -4.24 -1.79
N LYS A 106 5.24 -5.28 -1.83
CA LYS A 106 5.89 -5.85 -0.64
C LYS A 106 6.97 -4.95 -0.04
N LYS A 107 7.69 -4.21 -0.87
CA LYS A 107 8.70 -3.23 -0.40
C LYS A 107 8.11 -1.88 -0.02
N GLY A 108 6.82 -1.67 -0.25
CA GLY A 108 6.15 -0.42 0.09
C GLY A 108 6.42 0.73 -0.88
N GLU A 109 6.88 0.45 -2.09
CA GLU A 109 7.11 1.47 -3.13
C GLU A 109 5.82 2.21 -3.52
N PHE A 110 4.66 1.56 -3.40
CA PHE A 110 3.35 2.15 -3.65
C PHE A 110 3.05 3.36 -2.74
N LEU A 111 3.70 3.47 -1.58
CA LEU A 111 3.47 4.56 -0.62
C LEU A 111 3.83 5.94 -1.17
N GLN A 112 4.69 6.03 -2.20
CA GLN A 112 4.99 7.31 -2.85
C GLN A 112 3.83 7.86 -3.69
N TYR A 113 2.84 7.03 -4.02
CA TYR A 113 1.68 7.40 -4.86
C TYR A 113 0.41 7.64 -4.04
N VAL A 114 0.43 7.40 -2.74
CA VAL A 114 -0.72 7.52 -1.86
C VAL A 114 -0.38 8.30 -0.60
N LYS A 115 -1.29 9.19 -0.18
CA LYS A 115 -1.17 9.93 1.06
C LYS A 115 -2.37 9.67 1.95
N LYS A 116 -2.10 9.36 3.22
CA LYS A 116 -3.13 9.23 4.22
C LYS A 116 -3.70 10.61 4.59
N CYS A 117 -5.01 10.79 4.48
CA CYS A 117 -5.71 11.95 5.00
C CYS A 117 -6.13 11.68 6.44
N GLN A 118 -5.66 12.49 7.38
CA GLN A 118 -5.90 12.30 8.82
C GLN A 118 -7.34 12.58 9.27
N HIS A 119 -8.18 13.15 8.41
CA HIS A 119 -9.52 13.60 8.77
C HIS A 119 -10.51 12.48 9.13
N TRP A 120 -10.16 11.20 8.88
CA TRP A 120 -11.04 10.05 9.08
C TRP A 120 -10.68 9.18 10.29
N LEU A 121 -9.75 9.61 11.13
CA LEU A 121 -9.32 8.88 12.33
C LEU A 121 -10.34 8.83 13.50
N PRO A 122 -11.36 9.72 13.62
CA PRO A 122 -12.32 9.63 14.73
C PRO A 122 -13.23 8.40 14.71
N TYR A 123 -13.43 7.76 13.56
CA TYR A 123 -14.39 6.67 13.41
C TYR A 123 -13.99 5.37 14.12
N TRP A 124 -12.71 5.16 14.36
CA TRP A 124 -12.21 3.96 15.02
C TRP A 124 -12.39 3.91 16.52
N ARG A 125 -12.72 5.05 17.13
CA ARG A 125 -12.78 5.17 18.59
C ARG A 125 -14.14 4.79 19.18
N GLU A 126 -15.16 4.63 18.35
CA GLU A 126 -16.56 4.40 18.82
C GLU A 126 -17.04 2.95 18.71
N GLN A 127 -16.23 2.02 18.21
CA GLN A 127 -16.64 0.61 18.03
C GLN A 127 -15.95 -0.39 18.98
N HIS A 128 -15.32 0.10 20.03
CA HIS A 128 -14.80 -0.79 21.08
C HIS A 128 -15.39 -0.42 22.43
#